data_c4282ca69e005fd3085612133b7fbccc
#
_entry.id   c4282ca69e005fd3085612133b7fbccc
#
_cell.length_a   1.000
_cell.length_b   1.000
_cell.length_c   1.000
_cell.angle_alpha   90.00
_cell.angle_beta   90.00
_cell.angle_gamma   90.00
#
_symmetry.space_group_name_H-M   'P 1'
#
loop_
_entity.id
_entity.type
_entity.pdbx_description
1 polymer ?
#
loop_
_entity_poly.entity_id
_entity_poly.type
_entity_poly.pdbx_seq_one_letter_code
_entity_poly.pdbx_strand_id
1 'polypeptide(L)'
;EIAKRMGYDMSYENSQEIFKEIASVTPSYKGITWERIDKIGIHWPCPNETHEGTPILHTTQFTRGKGMFHAIDHTPPAELPDEEYPYILTTGRVLYHYHTGTMTMKTNGLNILSPECFVEISSADAQKLGLDTGSMVDVASRRGKISAKLKVSSKAVDGTVFIPFHFAKAAANELTNAKLDPIAKIPEFKV
;
A
#
# COMPACT_ATOMS: atom_id res chain seq x y z
N GLU A 1 -17.41 22.07 0.70
CA GLU A 1 -18.71 22.00 0.01
C GLU A 1 -19.70 21.04 0.71
N ILE A 2 -19.33 19.75 0.96
CA ILE A 2 -20.24 18.78 1.59
C ILE A 2 -20.63 19.23 3.00
N ALA A 3 -19.67 19.62 3.84
CA ALA A 3 -19.92 20.07 5.20
C ALA A 3 -20.88 21.29 5.24
N LYS A 4 -20.65 22.27 4.36
CA LYS A 4 -21.53 23.44 4.23
C LYS A 4 -22.97 23.06 3.88
N ARG A 5 -23.15 22.11 2.95
CA ARG A 5 -24.50 21.60 2.59
C ARG A 5 -25.16 20.83 3.74
N MET A 6 -24.37 20.29 4.65
CA MET A 6 -24.84 19.63 5.88
C MET A 6 -25.03 20.62 7.05
N GLY A 7 -24.86 21.92 6.83
CA GLY A 7 -25.05 22.96 7.85
C GLY A 7 -23.83 23.21 8.75
N TYR A 8 -22.65 22.65 8.41
CA TYR A 8 -21.42 22.92 9.13
C TYR A 8 -20.51 23.82 8.28
N ASP A 9 -20.16 24.99 8.81
CA ASP A 9 -19.31 25.93 8.09
C ASP A 9 -17.82 25.58 8.25
N MET A 10 -17.27 24.92 7.23
CA MET A 10 -15.84 24.66 7.07
C MET A 10 -15.26 25.65 6.05
N SER A 11 -15.16 26.91 6.42
CA SER A 11 -14.58 27.98 5.60
C SER A 11 -13.22 28.35 6.15
N TYR A 12 -12.16 28.10 5.38
CA TYR A 12 -10.78 28.36 5.75
C TYR A 12 -10.11 29.19 4.66
N GLU A 13 -9.31 30.17 5.06
CA GLU A 13 -8.51 31.00 4.15
C GLU A 13 -7.17 30.34 3.79
N ASN A 14 -6.64 29.51 4.70
CA ASN A 14 -5.34 28.89 4.57
C ASN A 14 -5.24 27.56 5.33
N SER A 15 -4.14 26.84 5.12
CA SER A 15 -3.87 25.55 5.75
C SER A 15 -3.60 25.65 7.27
N GLN A 16 -3.16 26.80 7.75
CA GLN A 16 -2.94 27.04 9.18
C GLN A 16 -4.26 27.01 9.96
N GLU A 17 -5.31 27.59 9.41
CA GLU A 17 -6.66 27.56 10.02
C GLU A 17 -7.21 26.14 10.07
N ILE A 18 -7.03 25.38 9.01
CA ILE A 18 -7.41 23.94 8.97
C ILE A 18 -6.67 23.19 10.06
N PHE A 19 -5.35 23.40 10.17
CA PHE A 19 -4.54 22.71 11.15
C PHE A 19 -4.92 23.08 12.59
N LYS A 20 -5.24 24.34 12.84
CA LYS A 20 -5.72 24.83 14.14
C LYS A 20 -7.00 24.11 14.57
N GLU A 21 -7.95 23.90 13.65
CA GLU A 21 -9.16 23.13 13.94
C GLU A 21 -8.82 21.65 14.19
N ILE A 22 -7.96 21.02 13.38
CA ILE A 22 -7.50 19.64 13.62
C ILE A 22 -6.92 19.51 15.05
N ALA A 23 -6.03 20.42 15.45
CA ALA A 23 -5.42 20.40 16.78
C ALA A 23 -6.44 20.60 17.91
N SER A 24 -7.48 21.41 17.68
CA SER A 24 -8.53 21.67 18.66
C SER A 24 -9.41 20.47 18.98
N VAL A 25 -9.66 19.61 17.98
CA VAL A 25 -10.53 18.43 18.11
C VAL A 25 -9.75 17.12 18.30
N THR A 26 -8.41 17.16 18.22
CA THR A 26 -7.56 15.97 18.31
C THR A 26 -6.56 16.13 19.46
N PRO A 27 -6.81 15.53 20.63
CA PRO A 27 -5.96 15.73 21.82
C PRO A 27 -4.48 15.44 21.59
N SER A 28 -4.15 14.46 20.76
CA SER A 28 -2.76 14.08 20.46
C SER A 28 -2.02 15.08 19.56
N TYR A 29 -2.74 16.04 18.93
CA TYR A 29 -2.17 17.13 18.14
C TYR A 29 -2.20 18.49 18.87
N LYS A 30 -2.85 18.56 20.03
CA LYS A 30 -3.13 19.82 20.73
C LYS A 30 -1.90 20.69 21.00
N GLY A 31 -0.75 20.08 21.20
CA GLY A 31 0.51 20.79 21.44
C GLY A 31 1.27 21.16 20.17
N ILE A 32 0.81 20.74 19.00
CA ILE A 32 1.45 21.08 17.72
C ILE A 32 0.79 22.34 17.18
N THR A 33 1.51 23.47 17.20
CA THR A 33 1.05 24.72 16.59
C THR A 33 1.82 24.99 15.29
N TRP A 34 1.27 25.82 14.43
CA TRP A 34 1.91 26.18 13.16
C TRP A 34 3.29 26.80 13.38
N GLU A 35 3.41 27.68 14.34
CA GLU A 35 4.65 28.38 14.69
C GLU A 35 5.73 27.41 15.18
N ARG A 36 5.33 26.35 15.87
CA ARG A 36 6.27 25.33 16.37
C ARG A 36 6.80 24.43 15.26
N ILE A 37 6.03 24.19 14.21
CA ILE A 37 6.44 23.31 13.10
C ILE A 37 7.01 24.07 11.90
N ASP A 38 7.00 25.39 11.91
CA ASP A 38 7.47 26.20 10.78
C ASP A 38 8.96 25.97 10.46
N LYS A 39 9.78 25.75 11.47
CA LYS A 39 11.23 25.53 11.33
C LYS A 39 11.62 24.04 11.43
N ILE A 40 11.01 23.34 12.35
CA ILE A 40 11.33 21.93 12.66
C ILE A 40 10.02 21.19 12.93
N GLY A 41 9.82 20.05 12.27
CA GLY A 41 8.67 19.20 12.53
C GLY A 41 8.66 18.67 13.97
N ILE A 42 7.49 18.37 14.50
CA ILE A 42 7.30 17.78 15.83
C ILE A 42 6.77 16.36 15.67
N HIS A 43 7.39 15.41 16.35
CA HIS A 43 6.92 14.02 16.35
C HIS A 43 5.60 13.90 17.11
N TRP A 44 4.62 13.38 16.46
CA TRP A 44 3.33 13.02 17.06
C TRP A 44 3.46 11.74 17.93
N PRO A 45 2.69 11.61 19.01
CA PRO A 45 1.75 12.56 19.63
C PRO A 45 2.44 13.69 20.41
N CYS A 46 1.77 14.85 20.47
CA CYS A 46 2.20 16.02 21.22
C CYS A 46 0.98 16.67 21.88
N PRO A 47 0.63 16.28 23.13
CA PRO A 47 -0.65 16.60 23.76
C PRO A 47 -0.76 18.03 24.30
N ASN A 48 0.34 18.75 24.44
CA ASN A 48 0.36 20.15 24.92
C ASN A 48 1.60 20.88 24.38
N GLU A 49 1.59 22.20 24.48
CA GLU A 49 2.62 23.07 23.90
C GLU A 49 3.99 22.97 24.59
N THR A 50 4.06 22.47 25.82
CA THR A 50 5.33 22.24 26.53
C THR A 50 5.94 20.87 26.22
N HIS A 51 5.21 20.00 25.56
CA HIS A 51 5.67 18.67 25.17
C HIS A 51 6.57 18.76 23.94
N GLU A 52 7.74 18.12 23.98
CA GLU A 52 8.75 18.18 22.90
C GLU A 52 8.41 17.31 21.67
N GLY A 53 7.34 16.53 21.75
CA GLY A 53 6.98 15.51 20.78
C GLY A 53 7.38 14.12 21.25
N THR A 54 7.02 13.09 20.47
CA THR A 54 7.22 11.67 20.81
C THR A 54 8.03 10.96 19.73
N PRO A 55 9.35 11.06 19.74
CA PRO A 55 10.19 10.48 18.69
C PRO A 55 10.12 8.94 18.63
N ILE A 56 9.85 8.29 19.75
CA ILE A 56 9.66 6.82 19.84
C ILE A 56 8.36 6.54 20.57
N LEU A 57 7.44 5.85 19.91
CA LEU A 57 6.15 5.47 20.48
C LEU A 57 6.30 4.34 21.52
N HIS A 58 5.39 4.33 22.51
CA HIS A 58 5.23 3.23 23.47
C HIS A 58 6.50 2.86 24.25
N THR A 59 7.32 3.83 24.63
CA THR A 59 8.56 3.58 25.38
C THR A 59 8.31 3.00 26.79
N THR A 60 7.18 3.33 27.43
CA THR A 60 6.85 2.92 28.77
C THR A 60 5.67 1.95 28.81
N GLN A 61 4.67 2.20 28.01
CA GLN A 61 3.46 1.38 27.92
C GLN A 61 2.72 1.63 26.60
N PHE A 62 1.88 0.69 26.19
CA PHE A 62 0.93 0.91 25.11
C PHE A 62 -0.23 1.81 25.57
N THR A 63 -0.98 2.39 24.63
CA THR A 63 -2.17 3.20 24.96
C THR A 63 -3.19 2.44 25.81
N ARG A 64 -3.25 1.13 25.67
CA ARG A 64 -4.11 0.22 26.47
C ARG A 64 -3.43 -0.31 27.75
N GLY A 65 -2.24 0.17 28.11
CA GLY A 65 -1.43 -0.36 29.20
C GLY A 65 -0.45 -1.42 28.73
N LYS A 66 -0.54 -2.66 29.20
CA LYS A 66 0.34 -3.77 28.78
C LYS A 66 -0.04 -4.27 27.39
N GLY A 67 0.95 -4.76 26.65
CA GLY A 67 0.74 -5.48 25.39
C GLY A 67 -0.08 -6.75 25.60
N MET A 68 -0.98 -7.04 24.67
CA MET A 68 -1.76 -8.27 24.69
C MET A 68 -1.14 -9.26 23.70
N PHE A 69 -0.86 -10.47 24.19
CA PHE A 69 -0.47 -11.59 23.35
C PHE A 69 -1.72 -12.31 22.84
N HIS A 70 -1.72 -12.63 21.57
CA HIS A 70 -2.77 -13.45 20.95
C HIS A 70 -2.13 -14.77 20.50
N ALA A 71 -2.67 -15.87 20.92
CA ALA A 71 -2.33 -17.18 20.36
C ALA A 71 -2.95 -17.27 18.96
N ILE A 72 -2.12 -17.47 17.97
CA ILE A 72 -2.53 -17.61 16.56
C ILE A 72 -1.88 -18.85 15.97
N ASP A 73 -2.67 -19.62 15.23
CA ASP A 73 -2.18 -20.74 14.42
C ASP A 73 -1.95 -20.31 12.97
N HIS A 74 -1.08 -21.03 12.30
CA HIS A 74 -0.89 -20.83 10.87
C HIS A 74 -2.17 -21.22 10.12
N THR A 75 -2.68 -20.29 9.33
CA THR A 75 -3.78 -20.53 8.37
C THR A 75 -3.22 -20.41 6.96
N PRO A 76 -3.36 -21.43 6.11
CA PRO A 76 -2.93 -21.36 4.73
C PRO A 76 -3.70 -20.28 3.98
N PRO A 77 -3.17 -19.79 2.82
CA PRO A 77 -3.92 -18.91 1.94
C PRO A 77 -5.25 -19.54 1.51
N ALA A 78 -6.22 -18.68 1.18
CA ALA A 78 -7.55 -19.13 0.78
C ALA A 78 -7.55 -19.90 -0.56
N GLU A 79 -6.51 -19.70 -1.37
CA GLU A 79 -6.30 -20.38 -2.64
C GLU A 79 -4.87 -20.85 -2.75
N LEU A 80 -4.67 -22.09 -3.11
CA LEU A 80 -3.37 -22.72 -3.30
C LEU A 80 -3.18 -23.09 -4.78
N PRO A 81 -1.92 -23.18 -5.26
CA PRO A 81 -1.64 -23.68 -6.59
C PRO A 81 -2.19 -25.10 -6.81
N ASP A 82 -2.58 -25.37 -8.04
CA ASP A 82 -2.97 -26.70 -8.52
C ASP A 82 -2.44 -26.96 -9.93
N GLU A 83 -2.90 -28.04 -10.58
CA GLU A 83 -2.44 -28.43 -11.91
C GLU A 83 -2.84 -27.41 -12.99
N GLU A 84 -3.99 -26.74 -12.84
CA GLU A 84 -4.48 -25.74 -13.80
C GLU A 84 -3.83 -24.38 -13.58
N TYR A 85 -3.57 -24.00 -12.31
CA TYR A 85 -2.96 -22.75 -11.89
C TYR A 85 -1.74 -23.01 -10.99
N PRO A 86 -0.59 -23.38 -11.60
CA PRO A 86 0.54 -23.91 -10.83
C PRO A 86 1.42 -22.83 -10.16
N TYR A 87 1.14 -21.55 -10.37
CA TYR A 87 1.93 -20.44 -9.83
C TYR A 87 1.17 -19.68 -8.75
N ILE A 88 1.92 -19.17 -7.78
CA ILE A 88 1.39 -18.23 -6.78
C ILE A 88 1.56 -16.82 -7.31
N LEU A 89 0.47 -16.08 -7.46
CA LEU A 89 0.54 -14.65 -7.72
C LEU A 89 0.78 -13.87 -6.42
N THR A 90 1.74 -12.98 -6.43
CA THR A 90 1.93 -11.96 -5.39
C THR A 90 1.90 -10.59 -6.00
N THR A 91 1.25 -9.65 -5.34
CA THR A 91 1.19 -8.26 -5.78
C THR A 91 1.95 -7.36 -4.83
N GLY A 92 2.45 -6.24 -5.33
CA GLY A 92 3.23 -5.32 -4.51
C GLY A 92 3.41 -3.95 -5.14
N ARG A 93 4.32 -3.20 -4.54
CA ARG A 93 4.66 -1.83 -4.95
C ARG A 93 5.93 -1.80 -5.77
N VAL A 94 6.07 -0.77 -6.59
CA VAL A 94 7.33 -0.39 -7.23
C VAL A 94 7.88 0.87 -6.59
N LEU A 95 9.19 1.04 -6.63
CA LEU A 95 9.88 2.14 -5.96
C LEU A 95 9.41 3.53 -6.42
N TYR A 96 9.13 3.68 -7.71
CA TYR A 96 8.91 4.99 -8.32
C TYR A 96 7.46 5.47 -8.27
N HIS A 97 6.51 4.61 -7.90
CA HIS A 97 5.10 4.98 -7.81
C HIS A 97 4.55 4.79 -6.41
N TYR A 98 3.84 5.82 -5.93
CA TYR A 98 3.24 5.83 -4.61
C TYR A 98 1.80 5.29 -4.67
N HIS A 99 1.54 4.21 -3.92
CA HIS A 99 0.25 3.52 -3.86
C HIS A 99 -0.32 3.21 -5.24
N THR A 100 -1.49 3.76 -5.56
CA THR A 100 -2.20 3.59 -6.84
C THR A 100 -1.60 4.39 -7.99
N GLY A 101 -0.51 5.13 -7.77
CA GLY A 101 0.13 5.96 -8.78
C GLY A 101 -0.64 7.23 -9.17
N THR A 102 -1.77 7.51 -8.52
CA THR A 102 -2.66 8.62 -8.89
C THR A 102 -1.95 9.99 -8.98
N MET A 103 -0.97 10.22 -8.12
CA MET A 103 -0.15 11.43 -8.15
C MET A 103 1.15 11.23 -8.93
N THR A 104 1.90 10.17 -8.64
CA THR A 104 3.23 9.95 -9.19
C THR A 104 3.24 9.65 -10.68
N MET A 105 2.20 9.01 -11.22
CA MET A 105 2.04 8.81 -12.66
C MET A 105 1.76 10.11 -13.45
N LYS A 106 1.50 11.23 -12.77
CA LYS A 106 1.43 12.56 -13.39
C LYS A 106 2.80 13.24 -13.50
N THR A 107 3.84 12.63 -12.97
CA THR A 107 5.22 13.15 -12.98
C THR A 107 6.02 12.47 -14.08
N ASN A 108 6.39 13.23 -15.11
CA ASN A 108 7.07 12.70 -16.29
C ASN A 108 8.36 11.93 -15.95
N GLY A 109 9.19 12.42 -15.04
CA GLY A 109 10.44 11.75 -14.65
C GLY A 109 10.21 10.36 -14.04
N LEU A 110 9.18 10.20 -13.21
CA LEU A 110 8.84 8.90 -12.61
C LEU A 110 8.25 7.93 -13.64
N ASN A 111 7.47 8.44 -14.58
CA ASN A 111 6.93 7.63 -15.68
C ASN A 111 8.02 7.13 -16.65
N ILE A 112 9.13 7.85 -16.82
CA ILE A 112 10.28 7.37 -17.61
C ILE A 112 10.93 6.16 -16.89
N LEU A 113 11.04 6.19 -15.56
CA LEU A 113 11.68 5.14 -14.78
C LEU A 113 10.80 3.89 -14.62
N SER A 114 9.48 4.05 -14.60
CA SER A 114 8.52 2.94 -14.45
C SER A 114 7.25 3.23 -15.26
N PRO A 115 7.32 3.08 -16.60
CA PRO A 115 6.26 3.54 -17.49
C PRO A 115 5.05 2.59 -17.57
N GLU A 116 5.25 1.30 -17.32
CA GLU A 116 4.25 0.27 -17.60
C GLU A 116 4.30 -0.88 -16.60
N CYS A 117 3.21 -1.63 -16.54
CA CYS A 117 3.13 -2.86 -15.76
C CYS A 117 4.08 -3.93 -16.32
N PHE A 118 4.56 -4.78 -15.43
CA PHE A 118 5.35 -5.95 -15.78
C PHE A 118 4.92 -7.16 -14.96
N VAL A 119 5.23 -8.33 -15.50
CA VAL A 119 5.09 -9.63 -14.84
C VAL A 119 6.51 -10.09 -14.51
N GLU A 120 6.84 -10.26 -13.23
CA GLU A 120 8.18 -10.71 -12.84
C GLU A 120 8.13 -12.17 -12.40
N ILE A 121 9.00 -13.00 -13.01
CA ILE A 121 9.18 -14.42 -12.68
C ILE A 121 10.67 -14.74 -12.52
N SER A 122 10.95 -15.90 -11.96
CA SER A 122 12.33 -16.40 -11.82
C SER A 122 12.96 -16.77 -13.16
N SER A 123 14.28 -16.85 -13.16
CA SER A 123 15.03 -17.33 -14.34
C SER A 123 14.72 -18.80 -14.65
N ALA A 124 14.49 -19.63 -13.63
CA ALA A 124 14.14 -21.04 -13.81
C ALA A 124 12.77 -21.21 -14.43
N ASP A 125 11.78 -20.44 -13.97
CA ASP A 125 10.43 -20.48 -14.56
C ASP A 125 10.42 -19.93 -15.99
N ALA A 126 11.16 -18.85 -16.26
CA ALA A 126 11.30 -18.32 -17.60
C ALA A 126 11.88 -19.34 -18.58
N GLN A 127 12.95 -20.04 -18.17
CA GLN A 127 13.57 -21.11 -18.95
C GLN A 127 12.59 -22.27 -19.19
N LYS A 128 11.88 -22.70 -18.15
CA LYS A 128 10.88 -23.77 -18.23
C LYS A 128 9.74 -23.44 -19.20
N LEU A 129 9.34 -22.17 -19.24
CA LEU A 129 8.25 -21.68 -20.11
C LEU A 129 8.74 -21.27 -21.52
N GLY A 130 10.06 -21.20 -21.76
CA GLY A 130 10.63 -20.74 -23.01
C GLY A 130 10.37 -19.24 -23.27
N LEU A 131 10.43 -18.41 -22.23
CA LEU A 131 10.10 -17.00 -22.28
C LEU A 131 11.31 -16.13 -21.93
N ASP A 132 11.42 -14.99 -22.60
CA ASP A 132 12.48 -14.00 -22.39
C ASP A 132 11.93 -12.68 -21.83
N THR A 133 12.79 -11.91 -21.16
CA THR A 133 12.47 -10.54 -20.74
C THR A 133 12.02 -9.69 -21.91
N GLY A 134 10.90 -8.97 -21.77
CA GLY A 134 10.29 -8.13 -22.80
C GLY A 134 9.20 -8.84 -23.60
N SER A 135 9.06 -10.16 -23.51
CA SER A 135 7.95 -10.88 -24.11
C SER A 135 6.61 -10.40 -23.54
N MET A 136 5.60 -10.25 -24.38
CA MET A 136 4.22 -10.06 -23.90
C MET A 136 3.68 -11.39 -23.42
N VAL A 137 3.21 -11.42 -22.18
CA VAL A 137 2.64 -12.63 -21.57
C VAL A 137 1.23 -12.36 -21.04
N ASP A 138 0.40 -13.38 -21.14
CA ASP A 138 -0.91 -13.41 -20.50
C ASP A 138 -0.80 -14.10 -19.12
N VAL A 139 -1.29 -13.44 -18.09
CA VAL A 139 -1.44 -14.03 -16.75
C VAL A 139 -2.92 -14.21 -16.48
N ALA A 140 -3.32 -15.42 -16.19
CA ALA A 140 -4.70 -15.78 -15.90
C ALA A 140 -4.85 -16.35 -14.49
N SER A 141 -5.97 -16.06 -13.87
CA SER A 141 -6.48 -16.73 -12.66
C SER A 141 -7.90 -17.21 -12.91
N ARG A 142 -8.51 -17.84 -11.92
CA ARG A 142 -9.93 -18.26 -12.01
C ARG A 142 -10.91 -17.08 -12.19
N ARG A 143 -10.47 -15.85 -12.06
CA ARG A 143 -11.31 -14.63 -12.07
C ARG A 143 -11.14 -13.77 -13.30
N GLY A 144 -9.96 -13.78 -13.88
CA GLY A 144 -9.68 -12.93 -15.02
C GLY A 144 -8.33 -13.19 -15.64
N LYS A 145 -8.00 -12.32 -16.60
CA LYS A 145 -6.76 -12.38 -17.35
C LYS A 145 -6.26 -10.98 -17.65
N ILE A 146 -4.98 -10.77 -17.51
CA ILE A 146 -4.28 -9.52 -17.89
C ILE A 146 -3.10 -9.84 -18.79
N SER A 147 -2.66 -8.87 -19.58
CA SER A 147 -1.45 -8.95 -20.41
C SER A 147 -0.45 -7.90 -20.01
N ALA A 148 0.81 -8.28 -19.84
CA ALA A 148 1.89 -7.35 -19.54
C ALA A 148 3.24 -7.88 -20.04
N LYS A 149 4.27 -7.04 -20.05
CA LYS A 149 5.62 -7.44 -20.41
C LYS A 149 6.27 -8.28 -19.32
N LEU A 150 6.95 -9.32 -19.74
CA LEU A 150 7.72 -10.16 -18.84
C LEU A 150 9.03 -9.48 -18.41
N LYS A 151 9.35 -9.64 -17.16
CA LYS A 151 10.64 -9.31 -16.55
C LYS A 151 11.19 -10.55 -15.86
N VAL A 152 12.27 -11.09 -16.38
CA VAL A 152 12.98 -12.21 -15.73
C VAL A 152 13.94 -11.67 -14.68
N SER A 153 13.91 -12.23 -13.47
CA SER A 153 14.67 -11.71 -12.34
C SER A 153 15.26 -12.85 -11.50
N SER A 154 16.53 -12.73 -11.16
CA SER A 154 17.18 -13.63 -10.20
C SER A 154 16.72 -13.43 -8.74
N LYS A 155 15.92 -12.39 -8.49
CA LYS A 155 15.32 -12.11 -7.17
C LYS A 155 13.95 -12.73 -6.98
N ALA A 156 13.30 -13.12 -8.07
CA ALA A 156 11.99 -13.79 -8.01
C ALA A 156 12.17 -15.23 -7.53
N VAL A 157 11.23 -15.71 -6.75
CA VAL A 157 11.20 -17.07 -6.22
C VAL A 157 10.54 -17.99 -7.24
N ASP A 158 11.09 -19.18 -7.44
CA ASP A 158 10.52 -20.18 -8.35
C ASP A 158 9.07 -20.52 -7.96
N GLY A 159 8.22 -20.69 -8.97
CA GLY A 159 6.80 -20.93 -8.78
C GLY A 159 5.98 -19.70 -8.35
N THR A 160 6.58 -18.50 -8.37
CA THR A 160 5.87 -17.26 -8.04
C THR A 160 5.86 -16.28 -9.20
N VAL A 161 4.76 -15.55 -9.31
CA VAL A 161 4.56 -14.46 -10.27
C VAL A 161 4.32 -13.18 -9.48
N PHE A 162 5.11 -12.14 -9.72
CA PHE A 162 4.90 -10.83 -9.12
C PHE A 162 4.36 -9.84 -10.14
N ILE A 163 3.34 -9.07 -9.74
CA ILE A 163 2.74 -8.01 -10.56
C ILE A 163 2.54 -6.76 -9.70
N PRO A 164 3.01 -5.57 -10.15
CA PRO A 164 2.70 -4.31 -9.47
C PRO A 164 1.19 -4.02 -9.52
N PHE A 165 0.60 -3.66 -8.39
CA PHE A 165 -0.88 -3.53 -8.28
C PHE A 165 -1.46 -2.21 -8.82
N HIS A 166 -0.64 -1.21 -9.17
CA HIS A 166 -1.13 0.15 -9.42
C HIS A 166 -1.38 0.51 -10.89
N PHE A 167 -1.01 -0.33 -11.84
CA PHE A 167 -1.18 -0.05 -13.25
C PHE A 167 -2.58 -0.44 -13.74
N ALA A 168 -3.43 0.55 -14.04
CA ALA A 168 -4.80 0.30 -14.50
C ALA A 168 -4.91 -0.46 -15.82
N LYS A 169 -3.91 -0.33 -16.72
CA LYS A 169 -3.92 -1.02 -18.03
C LYS A 169 -3.67 -2.54 -17.93
N ALA A 170 -3.09 -2.99 -16.81
CA ALA A 170 -2.90 -4.40 -16.52
C ALA A 170 -3.16 -4.58 -15.02
N ALA A 171 -4.44 -4.45 -14.65
CA ALA A 171 -4.88 -4.36 -13.27
C ALA A 171 -4.75 -5.73 -12.59
N ALA A 172 -3.72 -5.90 -11.76
CA ALA A 172 -3.51 -7.13 -10.98
C ALA A 172 -4.73 -7.52 -10.13
N ASN A 173 -5.57 -6.56 -9.76
CA ASN A 173 -6.81 -6.81 -9.01
C ASN A 173 -7.84 -7.64 -9.77
N GLU A 174 -7.78 -7.71 -11.09
CA GLU A 174 -8.64 -8.61 -11.88
C GLU A 174 -8.32 -10.08 -11.63
N LEU A 175 -7.12 -10.38 -11.12
CA LEU A 175 -6.66 -11.73 -10.86
C LEU A 175 -6.89 -12.18 -9.41
N THR A 176 -7.00 -11.25 -8.46
CA THR A 176 -7.04 -11.54 -7.02
C THR A 176 -8.40 -12.08 -6.57
N ASN A 177 -8.41 -12.83 -5.46
CA ASN A 177 -9.65 -13.36 -4.89
C ASN A 177 -10.37 -12.34 -3.98
N ALA A 178 -11.62 -12.64 -3.61
CA ALA A 178 -12.45 -11.79 -2.75
C ALA A 178 -12.36 -12.16 -1.26
N LYS A 179 -11.37 -12.94 -0.86
CA LYS A 179 -11.23 -13.36 0.54
C LYS A 179 -10.71 -12.22 1.40
N LEU A 180 -11.30 -12.12 2.57
CA LEU A 180 -10.99 -11.09 3.56
C LEU A 180 -10.59 -11.75 4.87
N ASP A 181 -9.68 -11.08 5.58
CA ASP A 181 -9.43 -11.40 6.99
C ASP A 181 -10.75 -11.32 7.77
N PRO A 182 -11.08 -12.33 8.61
CA PRO A 182 -12.36 -12.40 9.29
C PRO A 182 -12.60 -11.28 10.30
N ILE A 183 -11.55 -10.66 10.83
CA ILE A 183 -11.62 -9.62 11.86
C ILE A 183 -11.42 -8.23 11.23
N ALA A 184 -10.26 -8.00 10.64
CA ALA A 184 -9.87 -6.70 10.10
C ALA A 184 -10.40 -6.43 8.69
N LYS A 185 -10.96 -7.44 8.01
CA LYS A 185 -11.47 -7.35 6.62
C LYS A 185 -10.41 -6.90 5.62
N ILE A 186 -9.15 -7.22 5.90
CA ILE A 186 -8.05 -6.96 4.98
C ILE A 186 -8.11 -7.97 3.83
N PRO A 187 -8.10 -7.52 2.56
CA PRO A 187 -8.15 -8.42 1.42
C PRO A 187 -6.86 -9.22 1.27
N GLU A 188 -7.00 -10.46 0.82
CA GLU A 188 -5.88 -11.31 0.46
C GLU A 188 -5.46 -11.02 -0.98
N PHE A 189 -4.23 -10.52 -1.16
CA PHE A 189 -3.69 -10.14 -2.47
C PHE A 189 -2.79 -11.21 -3.11
N LYS A 190 -2.77 -12.41 -2.53
CA LYS A 190 -2.03 -13.56 -3.05
C LYS A 190 -3.02 -14.62 -3.50
N VAL A 191 -2.82 -15.13 -4.69
CA VAL A 191 -3.65 -16.16 -5.31
C VAL A 191 -2.81 -17.13 -6.12
#